data_3e9f6120e328dfbf3cf112da21578ef2
#
_entry.id   3e9f6120e328dfbf3cf112da21578ef2
#
_cell.length_a   1.000
_cell.length_b   1.000
_cell.length_c   1.000
_cell.angle_alpha   90.00
_cell.angle_beta   90.00
_cell.angle_gamma   90.00
#
_symmetry.space_group_name_H-M   'P 1'
#
loop_
_entity.id
_entity.type
_entity.pdbx_description
1 polymer ?
#
loop_
_entity_poly.entity_id
_entity_poly.type
_entity_poly.pdbx_seq_one_letter_code
_entity_poly.pdbx_strand_id
1 'polypeptide(L)'
;LSSVDVAVNEISSTHEKIDYLVQSQGMATIQGFTPSPEEGLDQKLTLHVYSRASFCTKLLPLLLKSDNPRSISILSAGVHSPYAGYKNDLELINSYSIKNAADSAGFYNDILADGIATSNPQMTMLHAAPGFVRTRWGTEMPWIIRWPVRFMQRFGRSQEDCASYMFNGLTNATHTNGFHLLNEYGAKINKVTNLHEEAKEFVFTNIMKIVETGKSLATTTGSTKL
;
A
#
# COMPACT_ATOMS: atom_id res chain seq x y z
N LEU A 1 3.59 8.41 10.73
CA LEU A 1 2.15 8.57 10.35
C LEU A 1 1.64 9.99 10.65
N SER A 2 2.28 10.73 11.56
CA SER A 2 1.90 12.11 11.90
C SER A 2 1.78 13.06 10.70
N SER A 3 2.66 12.95 9.71
CA SER A 3 2.59 13.74 8.47
C SER A 3 1.35 13.41 7.63
N VAL A 4 0.85 12.18 7.71
CA VAL A 4 -0.42 11.78 7.06
C VAL A 4 -1.57 12.50 7.73
N ASP A 5 -1.56 12.63 9.06
CA ASP A 5 -2.61 13.32 9.81
C ASP A 5 -2.69 14.81 9.43
N VAL A 6 -1.55 15.46 9.28
CA VAL A 6 -1.49 16.85 8.81
C VAL A 6 -2.14 16.98 7.42
N ALA A 7 -1.74 16.12 6.47
CA ALA A 7 -2.29 16.15 5.12
C ALA A 7 -3.79 15.82 5.07
N VAL A 8 -4.24 14.84 5.85
CA VAL A 8 -5.67 14.49 5.96
C VAL A 8 -6.48 15.65 6.52
N ASN A 9 -5.99 16.32 7.56
CA ASN A 9 -6.67 17.49 8.14
C ASN A 9 -6.78 18.64 7.14
N GLU A 10 -5.71 18.93 6.39
CA GLU A 10 -5.72 19.94 5.34
C GLU A 10 -6.76 19.61 4.24
N ILE A 11 -6.73 18.38 3.72
CA ILE A 11 -7.70 17.93 2.69
C ILE A 11 -9.13 18.04 3.23
N SER A 12 -9.36 17.56 4.46
CA SER A 12 -10.70 17.52 5.06
C SER A 12 -11.25 18.92 5.37
N SER A 13 -10.38 19.90 5.61
CA SER A 13 -10.78 21.28 5.85
C SER A 13 -11.08 22.06 4.57
N THR A 14 -10.57 21.62 3.42
CA THR A 14 -10.65 22.35 2.13
C THR A 14 -11.57 21.69 1.12
N HIS A 15 -11.92 20.41 1.31
CA HIS A 15 -12.73 19.65 0.36
C HIS A 15 -13.92 18.98 1.04
N GLU A 16 -15.06 19.04 0.39
CA GLU A 16 -16.29 18.42 0.90
C GLU A 16 -16.43 16.95 0.50
N LYS A 17 -15.78 16.55 -0.62
CA LYS A 17 -15.90 15.24 -1.24
C LYS A 17 -14.59 14.84 -1.94
N ILE A 18 -14.31 13.53 -2.00
CA ILE A 18 -13.26 12.93 -2.82
C ILE A 18 -13.88 11.82 -3.67
N ASP A 19 -13.70 11.92 -4.99
CA ASP A 19 -14.19 10.87 -5.91
C ASP A 19 -13.16 9.76 -6.10
N TYR A 20 -11.88 10.12 -6.20
CA TYR A 20 -10.79 9.17 -6.44
C TYR A 20 -9.62 9.41 -5.48
N LEU A 21 -9.17 8.34 -4.83
CA LEU A 21 -7.92 8.34 -4.05
C LEU A 21 -6.87 7.51 -4.78
N VAL A 22 -5.81 8.16 -5.26
CA VAL A 22 -4.69 7.50 -5.94
C VAL A 22 -3.47 7.50 -5.03
N GLN A 23 -2.95 6.33 -4.72
CA GLN A 23 -1.81 6.15 -3.82
C GLN A 23 -0.67 5.47 -4.58
N SER A 24 0.42 6.21 -4.83
CA SER A 24 1.61 5.71 -5.54
C SER A 24 2.91 5.99 -4.80
N GLN A 25 2.82 6.44 -3.55
CA GLN A 25 4.01 6.66 -2.72
C GLN A 25 4.79 5.37 -2.51
N GLY A 26 6.11 5.46 -2.61
CA GLY A 26 6.96 4.30 -2.45
C GLY A 26 8.44 4.65 -2.48
N MET A 27 9.27 3.73 -2.02
CA MET A 27 10.73 3.84 -2.06
C MET A 27 11.35 2.49 -2.44
N ALA A 28 12.43 2.54 -3.23
CA ALA A 28 13.21 1.37 -3.60
C ALA A 28 14.64 1.54 -3.09
N THR A 29 14.89 1.13 -1.86
CA THR A 29 16.19 1.18 -1.20
C THR A 29 16.63 -0.21 -0.76
N ILE A 30 17.94 -0.39 -0.56
CA ILE A 30 18.53 -1.64 -0.05
C ILE A 30 18.77 -1.63 1.47
N GLN A 31 18.21 -0.64 2.17
CA GLN A 31 18.33 -0.55 3.63
C GLN A 31 17.67 -1.74 4.33
N GLY A 32 18.19 -2.09 5.51
CA GLY A 32 17.59 -3.05 6.43
C GLY A 32 16.38 -2.47 7.19
N PHE A 33 15.96 -3.17 8.25
CA PHE A 33 14.93 -2.66 9.16
C PHE A 33 15.35 -1.31 9.74
N THR A 34 14.53 -0.29 9.51
CA THR A 34 14.84 1.10 9.86
C THR A 34 13.62 1.72 10.51
N PRO A 35 13.41 1.49 11.82
CA PRO A 35 12.26 2.04 12.52
C PRO A 35 12.41 3.54 12.74
N SER A 36 11.30 4.28 12.66
CA SER A 36 11.25 5.67 13.07
C SER A 36 11.40 5.78 14.60
N PRO A 37 12.15 6.76 15.13
CA PRO A 37 12.34 6.91 16.57
C PRO A 37 11.05 7.11 17.36
N GLU A 38 10.08 7.80 16.79
CA GLU A 38 8.85 8.21 17.46
C GLU A 38 7.74 7.13 17.38
N GLU A 39 7.66 6.45 16.23
CA GLU A 39 6.56 5.51 15.96
C GLU A 39 7.00 4.05 16.16
N GLY A 40 8.31 3.76 16.08
CA GLY A 40 8.86 2.42 16.13
C GLY A 40 8.57 1.56 14.89
N LEU A 41 8.00 2.16 13.85
CA LEU A 41 7.58 1.50 12.62
C LEU A 41 8.68 1.56 11.55
N ASP A 42 8.89 0.45 10.84
CA ASP A 42 9.83 0.44 9.71
C ASP A 42 9.43 1.42 8.62
N GLN A 43 10.39 2.18 8.08
CA GLN A 43 10.15 3.23 7.09
C GLN A 43 9.49 2.72 5.81
N LYS A 44 9.88 1.52 5.30
CA LYS A 44 9.28 0.96 4.08
C LYS A 44 7.87 0.48 4.33
N LEU A 45 7.62 -0.23 5.43
CA LEU A 45 6.27 -0.65 5.79
C LEU A 45 5.38 0.56 6.07
N THR A 46 5.91 1.60 6.72
CA THR A 46 5.16 2.84 6.94
C THR A 46 4.75 3.46 5.62
N LEU A 47 5.68 3.60 4.67
CA LEU A 47 5.39 4.22 3.38
C LEU A 47 4.49 3.37 2.49
N HIS A 48 4.73 2.05 2.43
CA HIS A 48 4.03 1.16 1.49
C HIS A 48 2.72 0.58 2.02
N VAL A 49 2.53 0.53 3.36
CA VAL A 49 1.36 -0.11 3.99
C VAL A 49 0.63 0.87 4.90
N TYR A 50 1.25 1.30 6.00
CA TYR A 50 0.54 2.01 7.06
C TYR A 50 0.09 3.41 6.63
N SER A 51 0.88 4.14 5.83
CA SER A 51 0.44 5.43 5.29
C SER A 51 -0.74 5.28 4.32
N ARG A 52 -0.74 4.22 3.50
CA ARG A 52 -1.84 3.95 2.57
C ARG A 52 -3.13 3.59 3.29
N ALA A 53 -3.04 2.72 4.29
CA ALA A 53 -4.16 2.40 5.16
C ALA A 53 -4.69 3.65 5.88
N SER A 54 -3.78 4.48 6.42
CA SER A 54 -4.13 5.71 7.14
C SER A 54 -4.83 6.72 6.23
N PHE A 55 -4.32 7.00 5.04
CA PHE A 55 -5.00 7.89 4.08
C PHE A 55 -6.38 7.36 3.71
N CYS A 56 -6.47 6.08 3.36
CA CYS A 56 -7.73 5.50 2.92
C CYS A 56 -8.80 5.55 4.01
N THR A 57 -8.45 5.19 5.25
CA THR A 57 -9.41 5.14 6.36
C THR A 57 -9.77 6.53 6.89
N LYS A 58 -8.81 7.44 6.99
CA LYS A 58 -9.06 8.80 7.50
C LYS A 58 -9.79 9.70 6.49
N LEU A 59 -9.59 9.46 5.19
CA LEU A 59 -10.33 10.15 4.11
C LEU A 59 -11.64 9.43 3.72
N LEU A 60 -11.93 8.28 4.31
CA LEU A 60 -13.13 7.50 4.02
C LEU A 60 -14.44 8.32 4.14
N PRO A 61 -14.63 9.20 5.16
CA PRO A 61 -15.83 10.03 5.23
C PRO A 61 -16.03 10.96 4.03
N LEU A 62 -14.96 11.42 3.39
CA LEU A 62 -15.02 12.23 2.17
C LEU A 62 -15.22 11.38 0.91
N LEU A 63 -14.60 10.19 0.87
CA LEU A 63 -14.78 9.25 -0.22
C LEU A 63 -16.24 8.77 -0.30
N LEU A 64 -16.85 8.45 0.84
CA LEU A 64 -18.23 7.96 0.91
C LEU A 64 -19.30 9.01 0.53
N LYS A 65 -18.92 10.28 0.34
CA LYS A 65 -19.79 11.32 -0.23
C LYS A 65 -19.82 11.31 -1.75
N SER A 66 -18.95 10.53 -2.40
CA SER A 66 -18.95 10.35 -3.85
C SER A 66 -20.05 9.37 -4.28
N ASP A 67 -20.63 9.61 -5.43
CA ASP A 67 -21.58 8.67 -6.07
C ASP A 67 -20.89 7.39 -6.56
N ASN A 68 -19.56 7.44 -6.75
CA ASN A 68 -18.77 6.30 -7.22
C ASN A 68 -17.37 6.35 -6.58
N PRO A 69 -17.28 6.07 -5.26
CA PRO A 69 -16.04 6.22 -4.51
C PRO A 69 -15.03 5.13 -4.89
N ARG A 70 -13.83 5.53 -5.33
CA ARG A 70 -12.78 4.62 -5.76
C ARG A 70 -11.43 4.94 -5.16
N SER A 71 -10.70 3.92 -4.77
CA SER A 71 -9.31 4.04 -4.33
C SER A 71 -8.43 3.06 -5.08
N ILE A 72 -7.26 3.51 -5.53
CA ILE A 72 -6.24 2.66 -6.15
C ILE A 72 -4.92 2.79 -5.40
N SER A 73 -4.41 1.65 -4.95
CA SER A 73 -3.05 1.50 -4.42
C SER A 73 -2.16 0.95 -5.54
N ILE A 74 -1.21 1.73 -6.04
CA ILE A 74 -0.29 1.31 -7.10
C ILE A 74 0.99 0.80 -6.44
N LEU A 75 1.21 -0.51 -6.46
CA LEU A 75 2.38 -1.15 -5.85
C LEU A 75 2.77 -2.45 -6.56
N SER A 76 2.23 -3.61 -6.17
CA SER A 76 2.74 -4.90 -6.63
C SER A 76 1.67 -5.99 -6.76
N ALA A 77 0.43 -5.62 -7.09
CA ALA A 77 -0.69 -6.54 -7.23
C ALA A 77 -0.36 -7.77 -8.08
N GLY A 78 -0.48 -8.96 -7.49
CA GLY A 78 -0.21 -10.23 -8.17
C GLY A 78 1.25 -10.48 -8.61
N VAL A 79 2.18 -9.60 -8.23
CA VAL A 79 3.63 -9.76 -8.50
C VAL A 79 4.38 -10.25 -7.26
N HIS A 80 3.96 -9.83 -6.08
CA HIS A 80 4.51 -10.29 -4.80
C HIS A 80 4.09 -11.72 -4.48
N SER A 81 4.83 -12.37 -3.59
CA SER A 81 4.41 -13.62 -2.96
C SER A 81 3.62 -13.34 -1.67
N PRO A 82 2.61 -14.15 -1.32
CA PRO A 82 1.95 -14.03 -0.02
C PRO A 82 2.96 -14.20 1.13
N TYR A 83 2.93 -13.32 2.12
CA TYR A 83 3.84 -13.36 3.26
C TYR A 83 3.30 -14.26 4.38
N ALA A 84 3.81 -15.49 4.47
CA ALA A 84 3.35 -16.49 5.45
C ALA A 84 3.76 -16.18 6.91
N GLY A 85 4.75 -15.30 7.13
CA GLY A 85 5.24 -14.95 8.47
C GLY A 85 4.35 -13.97 9.26
N TYR A 86 3.23 -13.55 8.71
CA TYR A 86 2.40 -12.47 9.25
C TYR A 86 1.93 -12.69 10.70
N LYS A 87 1.68 -13.94 11.13
CA LYS A 87 1.26 -14.24 12.51
C LYS A 87 2.37 -14.06 13.53
N ASN A 88 3.61 -14.36 13.13
CA ASN A 88 4.76 -14.38 14.03
C ASN A 88 5.50 -13.04 14.07
N ASP A 89 5.52 -12.32 12.95
CA ASP A 89 6.26 -11.07 12.80
C ASP A 89 5.64 -10.19 11.73
N LEU A 90 4.46 -9.62 12.02
CA LEU A 90 3.72 -8.75 11.12
C LEU A 90 4.53 -7.51 10.70
N GLU A 91 5.28 -6.95 11.65
CA GLU A 91 6.04 -5.72 11.48
C GLU A 91 7.47 -5.94 10.97
N LEU A 92 7.86 -7.21 10.71
CA LEU A 92 9.21 -7.60 10.26
C LEU A 92 10.34 -7.18 11.21
N ILE A 93 10.09 -7.10 12.52
CA ILE A 93 11.10 -6.68 13.50
C ILE A 93 12.27 -7.67 13.53
N ASN A 94 11.99 -8.97 13.45
CA ASN A 94 12.99 -10.04 13.56
C ASN A 94 13.32 -10.70 12.21
N SER A 95 12.41 -10.66 11.26
CA SER A 95 12.50 -11.38 9.98
C SER A 95 12.71 -10.45 8.78
N TYR A 96 13.18 -9.22 9.02
CA TYR A 96 13.34 -8.25 7.94
C TYR A 96 14.33 -8.75 6.89
N SER A 97 13.89 -8.69 5.65
CA SER A 97 14.69 -8.76 4.44
C SER A 97 14.04 -7.91 3.37
N ILE A 98 14.78 -7.51 2.34
CA ILE A 98 14.20 -6.75 1.22
C ILE A 98 13.04 -7.53 0.58
N LYS A 99 13.21 -8.86 0.47
CA LYS A 99 12.17 -9.75 -0.06
C LYS A 99 10.93 -9.77 0.84
N ASN A 100 11.11 -10.01 2.14
CA ASN A 100 9.99 -10.05 3.08
C ASN A 100 9.27 -8.70 3.15
N ALA A 101 10.01 -7.58 3.11
CA ALA A 101 9.42 -6.24 3.08
C ALA A 101 8.62 -5.98 1.80
N ALA A 102 9.09 -6.46 0.64
CA ALA A 102 8.34 -6.33 -0.61
C ALA A 102 7.11 -7.24 -0.65
N ASP A 103 7.25 -8.50 -0.25
CA ASP A 103 6.16 -9.48 -0.22
C ASP A 103 5.08 -9.08 0.78
N SER A 104 5.44 -8.71 2.01
CA SER A 104 4.47 -8.25 3.01
C SER A 104 3.78 -6.96 2.57
N ALA A 105 4.50 -6.01 1.99
CA ALA A 105 3.89 -4.76 1.52
C ALA A 105 2.80 -5.03 0.47
N GLY A 106 3.05 -5.89 -0.52
CA GLY A 106 2.07 -6.26 -1.53
C GLY A 106 0.90 -7.04 -0.91
N PHE A 107 1.21 -8.08 -0.15
CA PHE A 107 0.21 -8.94 0.49
C PHE A 107 -0.71 -8.18 1.45
N TYR A 108 -0.16 -7.25 2.24
CA TYR A 108 -0.96 -6.44 3.15
C TYR A 108 -1.82 -5.41 2.42
N ASN A 109 -1.36 -4.86 1.28
CA ASN A 109 -2.19 -3.98 0.45
C ASN A 109 -3.40 -4.73 -0.14
N ASP A 110 -3.25 -6.00 -0.56
CA ASP A 110 -4.37 -6.82 -1.01
C ASP A 110 -5.41 -6.98 0.11
N ILE A 111 -4.95 -7.37 1.30
CA ILE A 111 -5.81 -7.60 2.46
C ILE A 111 -6.49 -6.31 2.94
N LEU A 112 -5.76 -5.19 2.96
CA LEU A 112 -6.31 -3.89 3.33
C LEU A 112 -7.40 -3.43 2.36
N ALA A 113 -7.15 -3.56 1.06
CA ALA A 113 -8.12 -3.17 0.05
C ALA A 113 -9.39 -4.04 0.13
N ASP A 114 -9.25 -5.35 0.31
CA ASP A 114 -10.36 -6.27 0.51
C ASP A 114 -11.12 -6.00 1.81
N GLY A 115 -10.41 -5.79 2.93
CA GLY A 115 -11.04 -5.48 4.22
C GLY A 115 -11.83 -4.17 4.21
N ILE A 116 -11.28 -3.11 3.59
CA ILE A 116 -11.97 -1.83 3.46
C ILE A 116 -13.20 -1.96 2.54
N ALA A 117 -13.08 -2.67 1.41
CA ALA A 117 -14.21 -2.91 0.51
C ALA A 117 -15.32 -3.74 1.17
N THR A 118 -14.94 -4.75 1.97
CA THR A 118 -15.89 -5.58 2.71
C THR A 118 -16.66 -4.75 3.75
N SER A 119 -15.97 -3.83 4.44
CA SER A 119 -16.57 -2.95 5.45
C SER A 119 -17.38 -1.79 4.85
N ASN A 120 -17.13 -1.47 3.56
CA ASN A 120 -17.77 -0.35 2.84
C ASN A 120 -18.22 -0.82 1.45
N PRO A 121 -19.36 -1.50 1.33
CA PRO A 121 -19.78 -2.18 0.10
C PRO A 121 -19.97 -1.25 -1.12
N GLN A 122 -20.09 0.07 -0.94
CA GLN A 122 -20.17 1.06 -2.02
C GLN A 122 -18.80 1.44 -2.59
N MET A 123 -17.69 1.11 -1.90
CA MET A 123 -16.35 1.41 -2.36
C MET A 123 -15.87 0.44 -3.46
N THR A 124 -15.15 0.98 -4.43
CA THR A 124 -14.28 0.19 -5.31
C THR A 124 -12.84 0.35 -4.86
N MET A 125 -12.25 -0.74 -4.39
CA MET A 125 -10.86 -0.78 -3.90
C MET A 125 -10.00 -1.54 -4.89
N LEU A 126 -8.94 -0.90 -5.37
CA LEU A 126 -8.06 -1.43 -6.40
C LEU A 126 -6.62 -1.51 -5.88
N HIS A 127 -5.97 -2.64 -6.07
CA HIS A 127 -4.52 -2.74 -5.95
C HIS A 127 -3.95 -3.09 -7.31
N ALA A 128 -2.97 -2.31 -7.79
CA ALA A 128 -2.43 -2.44 -9.14
C ALA A 128 -0.91 -2.62 -9.13
N ALA A 129 -0.40 -3.41 -10.09
CA ALA A 129 1.01 -3.46 -10.39
C ALA A 129 1.29 -2.56 -11.62
N PRO A 130 2.16 -1.51 -11.51
CA PRO A 130 2.43 -0.60 -12.63
C PRO A 130 3.33 -1.22 -13.71
N GLY A 131 3.89 -2.41 -13.45
CA GLY A 131 4.95 -2.99 -14.27
C GLY A 131 6.27 -2.25 -14.11
N PHE A 132 7.18 -2.44 -15.07
CA PHE A 132 8.48 -1.79 -15.05
C PHE A 132 8.38 -0.40 -15.71
N VAL A 133 8.40 0.64 -14.89
CA VAL A 133 8.21 2.04 -15.31
C VAL A 133 9.53 2.80 -15.26
N ARG A 134 9.82 3.55 -16.32
CA ARG A 134 11.00 4.41 -16.44
C ARG A 134 10.85 5.64 -15.55
N THR A 135 11.24 5.49 -14.28
CA THR A 135 11.26 6.56 -13.28
C THR A 135 12.68 6.76 -12.73
N ARG A 136 12.81 7.66 -11.76
CA ARG A 136 14.10 7.89 -11.10
C ARG A 136 14.35 6.96 -9.89
N TRP A 137 13.59 5.87 -9.75
CA TRP A 137 13.81 4.93 -8.64
C TRP A 137 15.23 4.32 -8.68
N GLY A 138 15.74 3.95 -7.52
CA GLY A 138 17.09 3.44 -7.37
C GLY A 138 18.19 4.52 -7.38
N THR A 139 17.83 5.81 -7.32
CA THR A 139 18.81 6.92 -7.23
C THR A 139 19.67 6.80 -5.99
N GLU A 140 19.10 6.28 -4.89
CA GLU A 140 19.77 6.05 -3.60
C GLU A 140 20.65 4.78 -3.58
N MET A 141 20.62 3.97 -4.62
CA MET A 141 21.43 2.76 -4.71
C MET A 141 22.89 3.08 -4.98
N PRO A 142 23.85 2.26 -4.50
CA PRO A 142 25.25 2.35 -4.85
C PRO A 142 25.44 2.40 -6.37
N TRP A 143 26.44 3.15 -6.85
CA TRP A 143 26.66 3.40 -8.28
C TRP A 143 26.80 2.11 -9.11
N ILE A 144 27.38 1.05 -8.55
CA ILE A 144 27.57 -0.26 -9.18
C ILE A 144 26.22 -0.89 -9.55
N ILE A 145 25.19 -0.76 -8.70
CA ILE A 145 23.85 -1.28 -8.92
C ILE A 145 23.02 -0.29 -9.74
N ARG A 146 23.20 0.99 -9.50
CA ARG A 146 22.46 2.07 -10.17
C ARG A 146 22.69 2.08 -11.69
N TRP A 147 23.89 1.80 -12.17
CA TRP A 147 24.20 1.82 -13.59
C TRP A 147 23.42 0.75 -14.41
N PRO A 148 23.45 -0.55 -14.04
CA PRO A 148 22.61 -1.56 -14.67
C PRO A 148 21.10 -1.24 -14.57
N VAL A 149 20.63 -0.77 -13.41
CA VAL A 149 19.22 -0.38 -13.22
C VAL A 149 18.84 0.75 -14.20
N ARG A 150 19.68 1.79 -14.33
CA ARG A 150 19.46 2.88 -15.29
C ARG A 150 19.44 2.42 -16.75
N PHE A 151 20.28 1.47 -17.10
CA PHE A 151 20.26 0.88 -18.44
C PHE A 151 18.96 0.12 -18.68
N MET A 152 18.52 -0.71 -17.73
CA MET A 152 17.25 -1.44 -17.84
C MET A 152 16.04 -0.50 -17.89
N GLN A 153 16.06 0.62 -17.18
CA GLN A 153 14.97 1.60 -17.19
C GLN A 153 14.68 2.18 -18.57
N ARG A 154 15.64 2.14 -19.51
CA ARG A 154 15.41 2.58 -20.91
C ARG A 154 14.39 1.72 -21.63
N PHE A 155 14.21 0.46 -21.21
CA PHE A 155 13.24 -0.49 -21.76
C PHE A 155 11.92 -0.49 -20.99
N GLY A 156 11.85 0.27 -19.91
CA GLY A 156 10.62 0.41 -19.14
C GLY A 156 9.58 1.28 -19.86
N ARG A 157 8.32 1.08 -19.47
CA ARG A 157 7.18 1.89 -19.92
C ARG A 157 7.39 3.36 -19.54
N SER A 158 6.84 4.27 -20.33
CA SER A 158 6.83 5.69 -19.97
C SER A 158 5.96 5.95 -18.72
N GLN A 159 6.17 7.06 -18.03
CA GLN A 159 5.35 7.45 -16.89
C GLN A 159 3.92 7.79 -17.34
N GLU A 160 3.80 8.42 -18.50
CA GLU A 160 2.54 8.82 -19.13
C GLU A 160 1.69 7.59 -19.50
N ASP A 161 2.30 6.59 -20.14
CA ASP A 161 1.59 5.34 -20.48
C ASP A 161 1.15 4.59 -19.20
N CYS A 162 2.05 4.51 -18.21
CA CYS A 162 1.71 3.89 -16.93
C CYS A 162 0.54 4.61 -16.26
N ALA A 163 0.59 5.95 -16.17
CA ALA A 163 -0.47 6.75 -15.59
C ALA A 163 -1.81 6.57 -16.33
N SER A 164 -1.77 6.52 -17.67
CA SER A 164 -2.96 6.28 -18.50
C SER A 164 -3.59 4.91 -18.21
N TYR A 165 -2.80 3.85 -18.13
CA TYR A 165 -3.31 2.51 -17.80
C TYR A 165 -3.88 2.44 -16.38
N MET A 166 -3.20 3.01 -15.40
CA MET A 166 -3.67 3.01 -14.03
C MET A 166 -4.94 3.85 -13.86
N PHE A 167 -5.02 5.00 -14.53
CA PHE A 167 -6.21 5.85 -14.53
C PHE A 167 -7.39 5.18 -15.26
N ASN A 168 -7.15 4.55 -16.41
CA ASN A 168 -8.17 3.78 -17.10
C ASN A 168 -8.67 2.60 -16.25
N GLY A 169 -7.78 1.92 -15.51
CA GLY A 169 -8.16 0.90 -14.55
C GLY A 169 -9.01 1.46 -13.41
N LEU A 170 -8.63 2.62 -12.86
CA LEU A 170 -9.37 3.30 -11.78
C LEU A 170 -10.79 3.70 -12.23
N THR A 171 -10.93 4.24 -13.42
CA THR A 171 -12.21 4.79 -13.93
C THR A 171 -13.06 3.78 -14.70
N ASN A 172 -12.56 2.55 -14.92
CA ASN A 172 -13.25 1.54 -15.69
C ASN A 172 -14.57 1.12 -15.01
N ALA A 173 -15.69 1.35 -15.69
CA ALA A 173 -17.02 1.02 -15.19
C ALA A 173 -17.26 -0.49 -14.98
N THR A 174 -16.46 -1.36 -15.61
CA THR A 174 -16.53 -2.82 -15.39
C THR A 174 -15.90 -3.26 -14.07
N HIS A 175 -15.11 -2.41 -13.42
CA HIS A 175 -14.65 -2.61 -12.06
C HIS A 175 -15.74 -2.13 -11.09
N THR A 176 -16.67 -3.02 -10.80
CA THR A 176 -17.77 -2.76 -9.85
C THR A 176 -17.26 -2.64 -8.41
N ASN A 177 -18.14 -2.24 -7.49
CA ASN A 177 -17.83 -2.17 -6.06
C ASN A 177 -17.18 -3.47 -5.54
N GLY A 178 -16.32 -3.33 -4.56
CA GLY A 178 -15.54 -4.42 -4.00
C GLY A 178 -14.04 -4.30 -4.28
N PHE A 179 -13.30 -5.37 -4.01
CA PHE A 179 -11.86 -5.44 -4.18
C PHE A 179 -11.47 -6.06 -5.53
N HIS A 180 -10.50 -5.45 -6.21
CA HIS A 180 -9.94 -5.97 -7.46
C HIS A 180 -8.43 -5.78 -7.54
N LEU A 181 -7.75 -6.81 -8.06
CA LEU A 181 -6.35 -6.73 -8.45
C LEU A 181 -6.23 -6.36 -9.93
N LEU A 182 -5.30 -5.45 -10.26
CA LEU A 182 -5.05 -5.01 -11.62
C LEU A 182 -3.60 -5.25 -12.03
N ASN A 183 -3.41 -5.69 -13.28
CA ASN A 183 -2.09 -5.78 -13.89
C ASN A 183 -1.59 -4.41 -14.41
N GLU A 184 -0.43 -4.41 -15.06
CA GLU A 184 0.22 -3.23 -15.62
C GLU A 184 -0.55 -2.53 -16.77
N TYR A 185 -1.61 -3.13 -17.26
CA TYR A 185 -2.52 -2.56 -18.27
C TYR A 185 -3.86 -2.09 -17.68
N GLY A 186 -4.00 -2.12 -16.35
CA GLY A 186 -5.26 -1.78 -15.69
C GLY A 186 -6.35 -2.84 -15.83
N ALA A 187 -6.02 -4.04 -16.30
CA ALA A 187 -6.95 -5.15 -16.44
C ALA A 187 -7.00 -6.01 -15.17
N LYS A 188 -8.21 -6.53 -14.85
CA LYS A 188 -8.39 -7.42 -13.70
C LYS A 188 -7.55 -8.68 -13.82
N ILE A 189 -6.97 -9.11 -12.69
CA ILE A 189 -6.30 -10.40 -12.52
C ILE A 189 -6.86 -11.13 -11.32
N ASN A 190 -6.75 -12.46 -11.33
CA ASN A 190 -7.11 -13.30 -10.19
C ASN A 190 -5.84 -13.92 -9.59
N LYS A 191 -5.35 -13.32 -8.51
CA LYS A 191 -4.14 -13.74 -7.79
C LYS A 191 -4.35 -13.85 -6.29
N VAL A 192 -5.60 -13.76 -5.83
CA VAL A 192 -5.97 -14.04 -4.43
C VAL A 192 -5.76 -15.52 -4.16
N THR A 193 -5.14 -15.86 -3.04
CA THR A 193 -4.84 -17.23 -2.61
C THR A 193 -5.53 -17.55 -1.30
N ASN A 194 -5.56 -18.82 -0.91
CA ASN A 194 -6.12 -19.25 0.39
C ASN A 194 -5.45 -18.52 1.56
N LEU A 195 -4.16 -18.17 1.45
CA LEU A 195 -3.45 -17.45 2.49
C LEU A 195 -4.00 -16.02 2.70
N HIS A 196 -4.56 -15.39 1.67
CA HIS A 196 -5.21 -14.09 1.83
C HIS A 196 -6.45 -14.21 2.73
N GLU A 197 -7.27 -15.23 2.51
CA GLU A 197 -8.46 -15.49 3.33
C GLU A 197 -8.09 -15.82 4.78
N GLU A 198 -7.09 -16.67 4.98
CA GLU A 198 -6.60 -17.06 6.31
C GLU A 198 -5.98 -15.89 7.09
N ALA A 199 -5.34 -14.96 6.39
CA ALA A 199 -4.63 -13.84 6.99
C ALA A 199 -5.52 -12.60 7.19
N LYS A 200 -6.64 -12.51 6.48
CA LYS A 200 -7.46 -11.30 6.33
C LYS A 200 -7.80 -10.66 7.67
N GLU A 201 -8.44 -11.37 8.55
CA GLU A 201 -8.86 -10.83 9.85
C GLU A 201 -7.67 -10.39 10.70
N PHE A 202 -6.66 -11.24 10.82
CA PHE A 202 -5.49 -10.95 11.64
C PHE A 202 -4.70 -9.74 11.13
N VAL A 203 -4.36 -9.73 9.84
CA VAL A 203 -3.55 -8.66 9.23
C VAL A 203 -4.32 -7.35 9.23
N PHE A 204 -5.58 -7.36 8.79
CA PHE A 204 -6.41 -6.17 8.75
C PHE A 204 -6.56 -5.53 10.13
N THR A 205 -6.97 -6.31 11.13
CA THR A 205 -7.17 -5.81 12.49
C THR A 205 -5.90 -5.20 13.09
N ASN A 206 -4.76 -5.88 12.94
CA ASN A 206 -3.51 -5.39 13.52
C ASN A 206 -2.96 -4.16 12.78
N ILE A 207 -3.08 -4.09 11.45
CA ILE A 207 -2.68 -2.88 10.71
C ILE A 207 -3.59 -1.71 11.07
N MET A 208 -4.89 -1.93 11.20
CA MET A 208 -5.82 -0.86 11.63
C MET A 208 -5.46 -0.33 13.03
N LYS A 209 -5.06 -1.20 13.95
CA LYS A 209 -4.58 -0.81 15.28
C LYS A 209 -3.29 0.02 15.21
N ILE A 210 -2.35 -0.34 14.33
CA ILE A 210 -1.14 0.46 14.07
C ILE A 210 -1.51 1.85 13.54
N VAL A 211 -2.43 1.92 12.59
CA VAL A 211 -2.90 3.19 12.00
C VAL A 211 -3.61 4.08 13.04
N GLU A 212 -4.41 3.49 13.91
CA GLU A 212 -5.12 4.19 14.98
C GLU A 212 -4.16 4.74 16.04
N THR A 213 -3.22 3.94 16.50
CA THR A 213 -2.25 4.34 17.54
C THR A 213 -1.10 5.17 17.01
N GLY A 214 -0.78 5.07 15.72
CA GLY A 214 0.41 5.65 15.10
C GLY A 214 1.72 5.03 15.59
N LYS A 215 1.68 3.82 16.18
CA LYS A 215 2.85 3.19 16.81
C LYS A 215 2.92 1.70 16.52
N SER A 216 4.14 1.15 16.62
CA SER A 216 4.41 -0.28 16.59
C SER A 216 3.63 -1.02 17.70
N LEU A 217 3.08 -2.18 17.38
CA LEU A 217 2.41 -3.06 18.35
C LEU A 217 3.39 -3.56 19.43
N ALA A 218 4.66 -3.74 19.06
CA ALA A 218 5.70 -4.17 19.99
C ALA A 218 5.96 -3.12 21.09
N THR A 219 5.87 -1.82 20.76
CA THR A 219 6.01 -0.75 21.76
C THR A 219 4.77 -0.63 22.63
N THR A 220 3.60 -0.92 22.10
CA THR A 220 2.33 -0.84 22.83
C THR A 220 2.18 -1.97 23.86
N THR A 221 2.69 -3.17 23.57
CA THR A 221 2.66 -4.32 24.48
C THR A 221 3.74 -4.28 25.57
N GLY A 222 4.85 -3.56 25.33
CA GLY A 222 5.93 -3.39 26.32
C GLY A 222 5.62 -2.40 27.44
N SER A 223 4.60 -1.54 27.28
CA SER A 223 4.21 -0.53 28.29
C SER A 223 3.34 -1.10 29.45
N THR A 224 3.00 -2.40 29.41
CA THR A 224 2.17 -3.05 30.45
C THR A 224 2.99 -3.92 31.41
N LYS A 225 4.32 -3.79 31.40
CA LYS A 225 5.22 -4.42 32.39
C LYS A 225 5.96 -3.34 33.16
N LEU A 226 5.30 -2.68 34.08
CA LEU A 226 5.83 -2.04 35.28
C LEU A 226 4.91 -2.36 36.47
#